data_cb7a04ce913781dd68ab6cd184fb03c4
#
_entry.id   cb7a04ce913781dd68ab6cd184fb03c4
#
_cell.length_a   1.000
_cell.length_b   1.000
_cell.length_c   1.000
_cell.angle_alpha   90.00
_cell.angle_beta   90.00
_cell.angle_gamma   90.00
#
_symmetry.space_group_name_H-M   'P 1'
#
loop_
_entity.id
_entity.type
_entity.pdbx_description
1 polymer ?
#
loop_
_entity_poly.entity_id
_entity_poly.type
_entity_poly.pdbx_seq_one_letter_code
_entity_poly.pdbx_strand_id
1 'polypeptide(L)'
;MKSFVSLFAAALVGAASPPVLAQSLADELAWAYAITPGTAPPVPVDDGTRYSLPGSEGSFTVDEIRNRQGPADWFPGDHPAMPPIVAKGRAEAGIWACSMCHYPNGKGRPENASVVGLPTEYFVQQMYDFKNGLRASAEPRKPNTPLMSGFAAAMTDAEIREAAAYFSAIRWTPWIEVVETDTVPKTRIAGGMHLKLEGAEAGTEPLGNRIVESPVDAEHTELLRNPRSGFIAYVPKGSVARGEELAHFGDEGVTACTVCHGENLDGLSLVPSLRGRSPSYIARQLADMKDGKRRGAWTPLMTPVVASLGGDDILNLAAYLASLEPRP
;
A
#
# COMPACT_ATOMS: atom_id res chain seq x y z
N MET A 1 -9.01 -29.84 82.27
CA MET A 1 -8.53 -30.06 80.88
C MET A 1 -9.37 -29.27 79.92
N LYS A 2 -8.86 -28.15 79.40
CA LYS A 2 -9.56 -27.31 78.44
C LYS A 2 -8.79 -27.41 77.11
N SER A 3 -9.40 -28.04 76.09
CA SER A 3 -8.83 -28.19 74.75
C SER A 3 -9.08 -26.92 73.96
N PHE A 4 -8.01 -26.29 73.47
CA PHE A 4 -8.08 -25.19 72.52
C PHE A 4 -8.08 -25.77 71.07
N VAL A 5 -9.12 -25.48 70.31
CA VAL A 5 -9.18 -25.77 68.87
C VAL A 5 -8.73 -24.49 68.12
N SER A 6 -7.58 -24.55 67.50
CA SER A 6 -7.09 -23.46 66.61
C SER A 6 -7.71 -23.64 65.22
N LEU A 7 -8.53 -22.69 64.77
CA LEU A 7 -8.94 -22.59 63.36
C LEU A 7 -7.82 -21.89 62.56
N PHE A 8 -7.27 -22.58 61.58
CA PHE A 8 -6.45 -21.97 60.56
C PHE A 8 -7.35 -21.49 59.40
N ALA A 9 -7.47 -20.18 59.25
CA ALA A 9 -8.10 -19.60 58.06
C ALA A 9 -7.06 -19.50 56.93
N ALA A 10 -7.21 -20.29 55.85
CA ALA A 10 -6.40 -20.20 54.65
C ALA A 10 -6.93 -19.02 53.79
N ALA A 11 -6.15 -17.97 53.68
CA ALA A 11 -6.43 -16.85 52.76
C ALA A 11 -6.07 -17.27 51.34
N LEU A 12 -7.06 -17.44 50.47
CA LEU A 12 -6.90 -17.59 49.03
C LEU A 12 -6.51 -16.22 48.45
N VAL A 13 -5.23 -16.04 48.11
CA VAL A 13 -4.75 -14.90 47.32
C VAL A 13 -5.09 -15.21 45.85
N GLY A 14 -6.18 -14.63 45.36
CA GLY A 14 -6.51 -14.67 43.95
C GLY A 14 -5.47 -13.84 43.16
N ALA A 15 -4.63 -14.52 42.36
CA ALA A 15 -3.77 -13.85 41.39
C ALA A 15 -4.65 -13.23 40.29
N ALA A 16 -4.85 -11.91 40.33
CA ALA A 16 -5.44 -11.17 39.21
C ALA A 16 -4.48 -11.24 38.04
N SER A 17 -4.91 -11.86 36.93
CA SER A 17 -4.18 -11.81 35.67
C SER A 17 -4.05 -10.34 35.25
N PRO A 18 -2.87 -9.90 34.79
CA PRO A 18 -2.72 -8.55 34.30
C PRO A 18 -3.68 -8.31 33.11
N PRO A 19 -4.24 -7.12 32.97
CA PRO A 19 -5.09 -6.80 31.83
C PRO A 19 -4.26 -6.96 30.54
N VAL A 20 -4.74 -7.78 29.62
CA VAL A 20 -4.23 -7.83 28.25
C VAL A 20 -4.55 -6.47 27.67
N LEU A 21 -3.54 -5.62 27.47
CA LEU A 21 -3.69 -4.36 26.76
C LEU A 21 -4.19 -4.72 25.36
N ALA A 22 -5.37 -4.21 24.99
CA ALA A 22 -5.87 -4.33 23.62
C ALA A 22 -4.82 -3.75 22.67
N GLN A 23 -4.39 -4.52 21.68
CA GLN A 23 -3.50 -4.05 20.63
C GLN A 23 -4.15 -2.85 19.93
N SER A 24 -3.36 -1.83 19.64
CA SER A 24 -3.86 -0.73 18.83
C SER A 24 -4.05 -1.20 17.37
N LEU A 25 -4.98 -0.58 16.64
CA LEU A 25 -5.15 -0.87 15.22
C LEU A 25 -3.83 -0.72 14.43
N ALA A 26 -2.99 0.23 14.84
CA ALA A 26 -1.66 0.42 14.23
C ALA A 26 -0.74 -0.79 14.44
N ASP A 27 -0.82 -1.47 15.61
CA ASP A 27 -0.05 -2.69 15.87
C ASP A 27 -0.61 -3.87 15.06
N GLU A 28 -1.93 -4.02 14.98
CA GLU A 28 -2.59 -5.05 14.19
C GLU A 28 -2.28 -4.93 12.69
N LEU A 29 -2.13 -3.72 12.17
CA LEU A 29 -1.86 -3.42 10.78
C LEU A 29 -0.40 -3.06 10.48
N ALA A 30 0.54 -3.31 11.42
CA ALA A 30 1.97 -3.02 11.23
C ALA A 30 2.55 -3.65 9.96
N TRP A 31 2.03 -4.81 9.55
CA TRP A 31 2.40 -5.50 8.32
C TRP A 31 2.17 -4.66 7.05
N ALA A 32 1.19 -3.76 7.05
CA ALA A 32 0.84 -2.95 5.88
C ALA A 32 1.84 -1.82 5.59
N TYR A 33 2.72 -1.50 6.52
CA TYR A 33 3.63 -0.36 6.39
C TYR A 33 5.02 -0.72 5.90
N ALA A 34 5.49 -1.93 6.09
CA ALA A 34 6.80 -2.45 5.66
C ALA A 34 7.94 -1.44 5.96
N ILE A 35 8.05 -1.00 7.22
CA ILE A 35 9.09 -0.05 7.64
C ILE A 35 10.45 -0.74 7.66
N THR A 36 11.40 -0.23 6.88
CA THR A 36 12.77 -0.76 6.83
C THR A 36 13.44 -0.59 8.19
N PRO A 37 13.88 -1.68 8.85
CA PRO A 37 14.62 -1.57 10.11
C PRO A 37 15.97 -0.89 9.89
N GLY A 38 16.34 0.02 10.79
CA GLY A 38 17.65 0.67 10.77
C GLY A 38 17.87 1.57 9.54
N THR A 39 19.09 1.54 9.01
CA THR A 39 19.48 2.33 7.83
C THR A 39 19.04 1.60 6.56
N ALA A 40 18.46 2.32 5.61
CA ALA A 40 18.16 1.75 4.29
C ALA A 40 19.43 1.18 3.65
N PRO A 41 19.33 0.04 2.92
CA PRO A 41 20.46 -0.48 2.16
C PRO A 41 21.04 0.59 1.23
N PRO A 42 22.37 0.61 1.02
CA PRO A 42 22.97 1.56 0.08
C PRO A 42 22.39 1.32 -1.31
N VAL A 43 22.15 2.42 -2.02
CA VAL A 43 21.81 2.33 -3.46
C VAL A 43 22.99 1.69 -4.18
N PRO A 44 22.77 0.72 -5.09
CA PRO A 44 23.84 0.17 -5.90
C PRO A 44 24.62 1.28 -6.60
N VAL A 45 25.94 1.18 -6.57
CA VAL A 45 26.80 2.14 -7.26
C VAL A 45 26.71 1.86 -8.76
N ASP A 46 26.55 2.93 -9.55
CA ASP A 46 26.62 2.81 -11.01
C ASP A 46 28.08 2.53 -11.43
N ASP A 47 28.32 1.38 -11.99
CA ASP A 47 29.61 0.97 -12.55
C ASP A 47 29.65 1.06 -14.09
N GLY A 48 28.62 1.68 -14.69
CA GLY A 48 28.45 1.79 -16.13
C GLY A 48 27.82 0.57 -16.79
N THR A 49 27.49 -0.47 -16.02
CA THR A 49 26.76 -1.64 -16.55
C THR A 49 25.40 -1.21 -17.06
N ARG A 50 25.09 -1.61 -18.30
CA ARG A 50 23.80 -1.35 -18.92
C ARG A 50 22.90 -2.57 -18.81
N TYR A 51 21.71 -2.35 -18.30
CA TYR A 51 20.69 -3.36 -18.11
C TYR A 51 19.63 -3.26 -19.21
N SER A 52 19.02 -4.38 -19.54
CA SER A 52 17.90 -4.48 -20.47
C SER A 52 16.81 -5.35 -19.88
N LEU A 53 15.56 -5.15 -20.28
CA LEU A 53 14.42 -5.97 -19.85
C LEU A 53 13.84 -6.73 -21.05
N PRO A 54 13.37 -7.96 -20.87
CA PRO A 54 12.66 -8.69 -21.92
C PRO A 54 11.49 -7.88 -22.49
N GLY A 55 11.45 -7.72 -23.80
CA GLY A 55 10.41 -6.96 -24.50
C GLY A 55 10.56 -5.43 -24.39
N SER A 56 11.67 -4.93 -23.88
CA SER A 56 12.07 -3.52 -23.94
C SER A 56 13.16 -3.32 -24.98
N GLU A 57 13.10 -2.22 -25.71
CA GLU A 57 14.17 -1.77 -26.60
C GLU A 57 15.20 -0.90 -25.85
N GLY A 58 14.88 -0.50 -24.61
CA GLY A 58 15.72 0.35 -23.77
C GLY A 58 16.90 -0.42 -23.16
N SER A 59 18.00 0.31 -22.94
CA SER A 59 19.15 -0.17 -22.17
C SER A 59 19.65 0.98 -21.30
N PHE A 60 19.67 0.78 -19.98
CA PHE A 60 19.92 1.86 -19.01
C PHE A 60 20.90 1.44 -17.93
N THR A 61 21.68 2.39 -17.42
CA THR A 61 22.53 2.21 -16.23
C THR A 61 21.68 2.38 -14.95
N VAL A 62 22.26 2.05 -13.80
CA VAL A 62 21.58 2.23 -12.49
C VAL A 62 21.23 3.69 -12.25
N ASP A 63 22.11 4.62 -12.59
CA ASP A 63 21.88 6.06 -12.42
C ASP A 63 20.75 6.56 -13.33
N GLU A 64 20.68 6.07 -14.57
CA GLU A 64 19.57 6.39 -15.49
C GLU A 64 18.24 5.82 -14.97
N ILE A 65 18.23 4.57 -14.47
CA ILE A 65 17.03 3.92 -13.91
C ILE A 65 16.50 4.68 -12.68
N ARG A 66 17.40 5.21 -11.86
CA ARG A 66 17.09 5.86 -10.57
C ARG A 66 17.11 7.37 -10.62
N ASN A 67 17.22 7.95 -11.82
CA ASN A 67 17.21 9.40 -11.99
C ASN A 67 15.87 10.00 -11.54
N ARG A 68 15.91 10.82 -10.52
CA ARG A 68 14.72 11.48 -9.98
C ARG A 68 14.07 12.48 -10.92
N GLN A 69 14.81 12.94 -11.93
CA GLN A 69 14.38 13.94 -12.92
C GLN A 69 14.21 13.34 -14.33
N GLY A 70 13.96 12.06 -14.42
CA GLY A 70 13.74 11.32 -15.67
C GLY A 70 14.20 9.88 -15.52
N PRO A 71 13.49 9.07 -14.74
CA PRO A 71 13.80 7.66 -14.59
C PRO A 71 13.64 6.94 -15.93
N ALA A 72 14.34 5.82 -16.08
CA ALA A 72 14.23 4.98 -17.27
C ALA A 72 12.75 4.63 -17.57
N ASP A 73 12.37 4.84 -18.81
CA ASP A 73 11.11 4.40 -19.37
C ASP A 73 11.35 3.13 -20.20
N TRP A 74 11.12 1.98 -19.59
CA TRP A 74 11.34 0.69 -20.21
C TRP A 74 10.37 0.35 -21.34
N PHE A 75 9.13 0.85 -21.24
CA PHE A 75 8.05 0.45 -22.13
C PHE A 75 7.19 1.66 -22.54
N PRO A 76 7.72 2.54 -23.39
CA PRO A 76 7.00 3.77 -23.79
C PRO A 76 5.69 3.49 -24.55
N GLY A 77 5.48 2.26 -25.01
CA GLY A 77 4.23 1.84 -25.65
C GLY A 77 3.10 1.47 -24.67
N ASP A 78 3.37 1.36 -23.37
CA ASP A 78 2.37 0.96 -22.38
C ASP A 78 1.52 2.12 -21.85
N HIS A 79 1.83 3.35 -22.22
CA HIS A 79 1.19 4.57 -21.71
C HIS A 79 1.23 5.70 -22.75
N PRO A 80 0.37 6.73 -22.61
CA PRO A 80 0.43 7.94 -23.43
C PRO A 80 1.75 8.70 -23.26
N ALA A 81 2.01 9.68 -24.12
CA ALA A 81 3.15 10.59 -23.94
C ALA A 81 3.07 11.27 -22.56
N MET A 82 4.14 11.16 -21.78
CA MET A 82 4.21 11.73 -20.43
C MET A 82 4.34 13.26 -20.50
N PRO A 83 3.50 14.02 -19.77
CA PRO A 83 3.72 15.44 -19.61
C PRO A 83 4.99 15.71 -18.78
N PRO A 84 5.60 16.92 -18.88
CA PRO A 84 6.87 17.23 -18.22
C PRO A 84 6.90 16.90 -16.73
N ILE A 85 5.84 17.20 -16.01
CA ILE A 85 5.76 16.92 -14.56
C ILE A 85 5.80 15.42 -14.24
N VAL A 86 5.26 14.58 -15.12
CA VAL A 86 5.30 13.12 -14.96
C VAL A 86 6.65 12.57 -15.38
N ALA A 87 7.19 13.01 -16.52
CA ALA A 87 8.43 12.49 -17.08
C ALA A 87 9.69 12.98 -16.36
N LYS A 88 9.70 14.25 -15.90
CA LYS A 88 10.90 14.92 -15.39
C LYS A 88 10.72 15.60 -14.03
N GLY A 89 9.49 15.85 -13.60
CA GLY A 89 9.24 16.68 -12.44
C GLY A 89 9.66 18.15 -12.69
N ARG A 90 10.04 18.84 -11.61
CA ARG A 90 10.54 20.22 -11.65
C ARG A 90 11.62 20.42 -10.58
N ALA A 91 12.87 20.25 -10.99
CA ALA A 91 14.03 20.18 -10.11
C ALA A 91 14.21 21.44 -9.26
N GLU A 92 14.02 22.62 -9.84
CA GLU A 92 14.15 23.91 -9.15
C GLU A 92 13.12 24.11 -8.01
N ALA A 93 12.01 23.35 -8.04
CA ALA A 93 11.04 23.31 -6.97
C ALA A 93 11.16 22.06 -6.06
N GLY A 94 12.20 21.24 -6.26
CA GLY A 94 12.40 20.00 -5.52
C GLY A 94 11.40 18.90 -5.87
N ILE A 95 10.65 19.01 -6.96
CA ILE A 95 9.65 18.02 -7.39
C ILE A 95 10.32 16.99 -8.29
N TRP A 96 10.26 15.71 -7.87
CA TRP A 96 10.73 14.60 -8.70
C TRP A 96 9.71 14.25 -9.77
N ALA A 97 10.16 13.56 -10.82
CA ALA A 97 9.26 12.95 -11.80
C ALA A 97 8.23 12.05 -11.10
N CYS A 98 6.94 12.22 -11.41
CA CYS A 98 5.90 11.35 -10.83
C CYS A 98 6.16 9.88 -11.18
N SER A 99 6.66 9.62 -12.40
CA SER A 99 7.07 8.30 -12.89
C SER A 99 8.17 7.65 -12.05
N MET A 100 8.94 8.43 -11.28
CA MET A 100 9.97 7.87 -10.37
C MET A 100 9.35 6.97 -9.30
N CYS A 101 8.23 7.33 -8.71
CA CYS A 101 7.58 6.55 -7.64
C CYS A 101 6.37 5.75 -8.15
N HIS A 102 5.58 6.36 -9.03
CA HIS A 102 4.34 5.76 -9.54
C HIS A 102 4.54 4.93 -10.81
N TYR A 103 5.75 4.90 -11.35
CA TYR A 103 6.12 4.34 -12.66
C TYR A 103 5.41 5.06 -13.83
N PRO A 104 5.95 4.96 -15.07
CA PRO A 104 5.27 5.52 -16.25
C PRO A 104 3.85 5.01 -16.43
N ASN A 105 3.57 3.74 -16.10
CA ASN A 105 2.25 3.12 -16.22
C ASN A 105 1.33 3.36 -15.01
N GLY A 106 1.72 4.15 -14.02
CA GLY A 106 0.90 4.52 -12.87
C GLY A 106 0.68 3.44 -11.81
N LYS A 107 1.24 2.24 -11.97
CA LYS A 107 1.05 1.13 -11.01
C LYS A 107 1.84 1.36 -9.72
N GLY A 108 3.07 1.87 -9.83
CA GLY A 108 3.97 2.06 -8.69
C GLY A 108 4.38 0.74 -8.06
N ARG A 109 4.62 0.77 -6.75
CA ARG A 109 4.94 -0.40 -5.91
C ARG A 109 4.07 -0.34 -4.65
N PRO A 110 3.98 -1.44 -3.85
CA PRO A 110 3.12 -1.50 -2.66
C PRO A 110 3.32 -0.35 -1.66
N GLU A 111 4.53 0.14 -1.50
CA GLU A 111 4.80 1.27 -0.59
C GLU A 111 4.25 2.62 -1.09
N ASN A 112 3.94 2.71 -2.37
CA ASN A 112 3.32 3.87 -3.00
C ASN A 112 1.84 3.59 -3.33
N ALA A 113 1.13 4.59 -3.80
CA ALA A 113 -0.21 4.41 -4.35
C ALA A 113 -0.13 4.02 -5.83
N SER A 114 -0.93 3.05 -6.25
CA SER A 114 -1.26 2.92 -7.66
C SER A 114 -2.23 4.04 -8.05
N VAL A 115 -1.80 4.89 -8.97
CA VAL A 115 -2.57 6.07 -9.41
C VAL A 115 -3.24 5.88 -10.78
N VAL A 116 -2.93 4.78 -11.46
CA VAL A 116 -3.52 4.42 -12.75
C VAL A 116 -5.02 4.25 -12.67
N GLY A 117 -5.74 4.77 -13.65
CA GLY A 117 -7.20 4.62 -13.79
C GLY A 117 -8.02 5.31 -12.69
N LEU A 118 -7.43 6.18 -11.88
CA LEU A 118 -8.19 6.97 -10.92
C LEU A 118 -9.03 8.02 -11.66
N PRO A 119 -10.29 8.30 -11.24
CA PRO A 119 -11.03 9.42 -11.79
C PRO A 119 -10.24 10.73 -11.68
N THR A 120 -10.20 11.52 -12.75
CA THR A 120 -9.38 12.75 -12.83
C THR A 120 -9.64 13.70 -11.65
N GLU A 121 -10.89 14.00 -11.34
CA GLU A 121 -11.23 14.92 -10.26
C GLU A 121 -10.94 14.32 -8.87
N TYR A 122 -11.04 12.99 -8.73
CA TYR A 122 -10.58 12.33 -7.50
C TYR A 122 -9.08 12.50 -7.31
N PHE A 123 -8.28 12.28 -8.36
CA PHE A 123 -6.83 12.48 -8.31
C PHE A 123 -6.49 13.94 -7.94
N VAL A 124 -7.11 14.91 -8.62
CA VAL A 124 -6.93 16.35 -8.35
C VAL A 124 -7.24 16.66 -6.88
N GLN A 125 -8.38 16.17 -6.36
CA GLN A 125 -8.74 16.39 -4.96
C GLN A 125 -7.73 15.77 -4.00
N GLN A 126 -7.21 14.57 -4.29
CA GLN A 126 -6.18 13.95 -3.44
C GLN A 126 -4.88 14.76 -3.41
N MET A 127 -4.50 15.40 -4.50
CA MET A 127 -3.35 16.29 -4.53
C MET A 127 -3.59 17.55 -3.69
N TYR A 128 -4.78 18.13 -3.74
CA TYR A 128 -5.15 19.23 -2.84
C TYR A 128 -5.22 18.81 -1.37
N ASP A 129 -5.67 17.59 -1.08
CA ASP A 129 -5.66 17.06 0.28
C ASP A 129 -4.24 16.93 0.84
N PHE A 130 -3.27 16.48 0.02
CA PHE A 130 -1.85 16.50 0.38
C PHE A 130 -1.32 17.93 0.55
N LYS A 131 -1.59 18.81 -0.41
CA LYS A 131 -1.16 20.22 -0.41
C LYS A 131 -1.61 20.97 0.85
N ASN A 132 -2.81 20.67 1.33
CA ASN A 132 -3.43 21.31 2.48
C ASN A 132 -3.21 20.56 3.81
N GLY A 133 -2.36 19.53 3.84
CA GLY A 133 -2.06 18.75 5.05
C GLY A 133 -3.26 17.93 5.57
N LEU A 134 -4.24 17.65 4.71
CA LEU A 134 -5.43 16.86 5.04
C LEU A 134 -5.22 15.35 4.83
N ARG A 135 -4.06 14.95 4.31
CA ARG A 135 -3.71 13.56 4.06
C ARG A 135 -2.33 13.26 4.65
N ALA A 136 -2.32 12.49 5.72
CA ALA A 136 -1.13 12.01 6.42
C ALA A 136 -1.18 10.48 6.56
N SER A 137 -0.19 9.87 7.18
CA SER A 137 -0.14 8.45 7.50
C SER A 137 -0.34 8.22 9.00
N ALA A 138 -1.04 7.14 9.36
CA ALA A 138 -1.13 6.65 10.72
C ALA A 138 0.25 6.18 11.25
N GLU A 139 1.14 5.73 10.32
CA GLU A 139 2.53 5.40 10.64
C GLU A 139 3.47 6.58 10.29
N PRO A 140 3.93 7.33 11.28
CA PRO A 140 4.73 8.54 11.04
C PRO A 140 6.13 8.25 10.47
N ARG A 141 6.65 7.03 10.63
CA ARG A 141 7.96 6.62 10.07
C ARG A 141 7.90 6.37 8.56
N LYS A 142 6.70 6.31 7.95
CA LYS A 142 6.54 6.12 6.51
C LYS A 142 6.96 7.38 5.75
N PRO A 143 8.08 7.36 4.98
CA PRO A 143 8.64 8.58 4.39
C PRO A 143 7.85 9.09 3.16
N ASN A 144 7.09 8.22 2.51
CA ASN A 144 6.42 8.55 1.24
C ASN A 144 5.33 9.61 1.39
N THR A 145 4.58 9.61 2.51
CA THR A 145 3.47 10.53 2.72
C THR A 145 3.93 11.99 2.88
N PRO A 146 4.88 12.33 3.78
CA PRO A 146 5.39 13.68 3.86
C PRO A 146 6.09 14.14 2.57
N LEU A 147 6.75 13.22 1.83
CA LEU A 147 7.35 13.53 0.54
C LEU A 147 6.28 13.96 -0.48
N MET A 148 5.16 13.20 -0.57
CA MET A 148 4.03 13.58 -1.43
C MET A 148 3.40 14.90 -1.03
N SER A 149 3.28 15.19 0.26
CA SER A 149 2.78 16.48 0.75
C SER A 149 3.69 17.64 0.32
N GLY A 150 5.01 17.44 0.38
CA GLY A 150 5.99 18.42 -0.11
C GLY A 150 5.87 18.67 -1.61
N PHE A 151 5.75 17.63 -2.42
CA PHE A 151 5.56 17.77 -3.87
C PHE A 151 4.24 18.48 -4.20
N ALA A 152 3.14 18.05 -3.58
CA ALA A 152 1.83 18.66 -3.80
C ALA A 152 1.82 20.15 -3.42
N ALA A 153 2.49 20.54 -2.33
CA ALA A 153 2.61 21.93 -1.91
C ALA A 153 3.34 22.79 -2.95
N ALA A 154 4.37 22.22 -3.61
CA ALA A 154 5.17 22.91 -4.61
C ALA A 154 4.56 22.89 -6.02
N MET A 155 3.63 21.97 -6.33
CA MET A 155 3.00 21.86 -7.65
C MET A 155 2.01 23.01 -7.90
N THR A 156 1.99 23.47 -9.16
CA THR A 156 0.95 24.33 -9.69
C THR A 156 -0.33 23.54 -9.98
N ASP A 157 -1.46 24.24 -10.09
CA ASP A 157 -2.75 23.61 -10.41
C ASP A 157 -2.75 23.00 -11.83
N ALA A 158 -2.00 23.60 -12.76
CA ALA A 158 -1.81 23.04 -14.10
C ALA A 158 -1.07 21.69 -14.06
N GLU A 159 0.04 21.61 -13.34
CA GLU A 159 0.81 20.38 -13.17
C GLU A 159 0.00 19.27 -12.51
N ILE A 160 -0.82 19.61 -11.51
CA ILE A 160 -1.73 18.65 -10.87
C ILE A 160 -2.74 18.10 -11.88
N ARG A 161 -3.34 18.96 -12.70
CA ARG A 161 -4.32 18.54 -13.71
C ARG A 161 -3.70 17.74 -14.86
N GLU A 162 -2.50 18.11 -15.30
CA GLU A 162 -1.75 17.35 -16.32
C GLU A 162 -1.42 15.95 -15.83
N ALA A 163 -0.92 15.80 -14.59
CA ALA A 163 -0.64 14.50 -13.99
C ALA A 163 -1.92 13.67 -13.81
N ALA A 164 -3.02 14.30 -13.37
CA ALA A 164 -4.31 13.65 -13.21
C ALA A 164 -4.83 13.13 -14.55
N ALA A 165 -4.85 13.95 -15.60
CA ALA A 165 -5.30 13.56 -16.93
C ALA A 165 -4.46 12.40 -17.50
N TYR A 166 -3.14 12.45 -17.31
CA TYR A 166 -2.23 11.40 -17.76
C TYR A 166 -2.52 10.05 -17.10
N PHE A 167 -2.50 9.97 -15.77
CA PHE A 167 -2.69 8.71 -15.06
C PHE A 167 -4.12 8.15 -15.17
N SER A 168 -5.12 9.03 -15.28
CA SER A 168 -6.51 8.61 -15.49
C SER A 168 -6.75 7.98 -16.86
N ALA A 169 -5.98 8.37 -17.87
CA ALA A 169 -6.09 7.84 -19.24
C ALA A 169 -5.42 6.46 -19.43
N ILE A 170 -4.62 6.02 -18.46
CA ILE A 170 -3.91 4.74 -18.57
C ILE A 170 -4.85 3.61 -18.16
N ARG A 171 -4.90 2.56 -18.98
CA ARG A 171 -5.66 1.36 -18.66
C ARG A 171 -5.03 0.60 -17.49
N TRP A 172 -5.84 0.29 -16.48
CA TRP A 172 -5.44 -0.58 -15.38
C TRP A 172 -5.32 -2.02 -15.86
N THR A 173 -4.19 -2.67 -15.57
CA THR A 173 -3.95 -4.09 -15.91
C THR A 173 -3.49 -4.85 -14.66
N PRO A 174 -3.80 -6.16 -14.55
CA PRO A 174 -3.40 -6.98 -13.40
C PRO A 174 -1.91 -6.89 -13.11
N TRP A 175 -1.55 -6.90 -11.83
CA TRP A 175 -0.17 -6.87 -11.38
C TRP A 175 0.05 -7.52 -10.00
N ILE A 176 -1.04 -7.91 -9.32
CA ILE A 176 -1.00 -8.58 -8.03
C ILE A 176 -1.69 -9.93 -8.17
N GLU A 177 -1.01 -10.98 -7.73
CA GLU A 177 -1.55 -12.31 -7.54
C GLU A 177 -1.80 -12.52 -6.05
N VAL A 178 -3.02 -12.90 -5.66
CA VAL A 178 -3.35 -13.20 -4.26
C VAL A 178 -3.30 -14.70 -4.04
N VAL A 179 -2.53 -15.13 -3.03
CA VAL A 179 -2.33 -16.53 -2.67
C VAL A 179 -2.74 -16.75 -1.22
N GLU A 180 -3.82 -17.51 -1.00
CA GLU A 180 -4.24 -17.93 0.34
C GLU A 180 -3.36 -19.07 0.85
N THR A 181 -2.72 -18.88 2.03
CA THR A 181 -1.74 -19.84 2.55
C THR A 181 -1.56 -19.71 4.06
N ASP A 182 -1.02 -20.76 4.70
CA ASP A 182 -0.63 -20.75 6.12
C ASP A 182 0.83 -20.33 6.32
N THR A 183 1.65 -20.41 5.27
CA THR A 183 3.08 -20.12 5.32
C THR A 183 3.51 -19.20 4.21
N VAL A 184 4.54 -18.42 4.45
CA VAL A 184 5.08 -17.44 3.51
C VAL A 184 6.59 -17.59 3.42
N PRO A 185 7.23 -17.28 2.29
CA PRO A 185 8.68 -17.17 2.23
C PRO A 185 9.19 -16.19 3.29
N LYS A 186 10.31 -16.52 3.94
CA LYS A 186 11.01 -15.57 4.81
C LYS A 186 11.43 -14.35 3.99
N THR A 187 11.25 -13.17 4.57
CA THR A 187 11.55 -11.91 3.88
C THR A 187 12.38 -10.98 4.76
N ARG A 188 13.11 -10.09 4.11
CA ARG A 188 13.63 -8.85 4.71
C ARG A 188 12.86 -7.65 4.19
N ILE A 189 12.75 -6.59 4.98
CA ILE A 189 12.12 -5.35 4.53
C ILE A 189 13.21 -4.43 3.97
N ALA A 190 13.06 -4.02 2.72
CA ALA A 190 13.90 -3.02 2.08
C ALA A 190 13.09 -2.18 1.09
N GLY A 191 13.33 -0.87 1.08
CA GLY A 191 12.63 0.07 0.18
C GLY A 191 11.11 0.05 0.33
N GLY A 192 10.58 -0.32 1.50
CA GLY A 192 9.15 -0.43 1.76
C GLY A 192 8.50 -1.71 1.19
N MET A 193 9.29 -2.73 0.86
CA MET A 193 8.84 -4.00 0.30
C MET A 193 9.36 -5.18 1.11
N HIS A 194 8.63 -6.30 1.06
CA HIS A 194 9.07 -7.60 1.58
C HIS A 194 9.83 -8.36 0.50
N LEU A 195 11.16 -8.35 0.56
CA LEU A 195 12.02 -9.07 -0.37
C LEU A 195 12.33 -10.46 0.18
N LYS A 196 12.13 -11.49 -0.64
CA LYS A 196 12.40 -12.89 -0.27
C LYS A 196 13.88 -13.06 0.09
N LEU A 197 14.15 -13.82 1.15
CA LEU A 197 15.51 -14.23 1.50
C LEU A 197 15.96 -15.37 0.58
N GLU A 198 17.26 -15.36 0.25
CA GLU A 198 17.86 -16.31 -0.68
C GLU A 198 19.00 -17.09 -0.02
N GLY A 199 19.49 -18.11 -0.70
CA GLY A 199 20.63 -18.91 -0.25
C GLY A 199 20.37 -19.60 1.11
N ALA A 200 21.29 -19.47 2.04
CA ALA A 200 21.23 -20.12 3.35
C ALA A 200 20.14 -19.55 4.28
N GLU A 201 19.66 -18.34 4.03
CA GLU A 201 18.61 -17.68 4.81
C GLU A 201 17.21 -17.95 4.23
N ALA A 202 17.12 -18.54 3.05
CA ALA A 202 15.85 -18.89 2.42
C ALA A 202 15.05 -19.87 3.29
N GLY A 203 13.76 -19.92 3.08
CA GLY A 203 12.85 -20.82 3.79
C GLY A 203 11.46 -20.23 3.91
N THR A 204 10.64 -20.88 4.71
CA THR A 204 9.28 -20.41 4.99
C THR A 204 9.11 -20.14 6.48
N GLU A 205 8.09 -19.35 6.79
CA GLU A 205 7.64 -19.05 8.16
C GLU A 205 6.10 -19.04 8.19
N PRO A 206 5.47 -19.18 9.37
CA PRO A 206 4.03 -19.01 9.49
C PRO A 206 3.60 -17.61 9.03
N LEU A 207 2.54 -17.54 8.21
CA LEU A 207 1.99 -16.25 7.78
C LEU A 207 1.35 -15.51 8.97
N GLY A 208 0.59 -16.21 9.81
CA GLY A 208 -0.17 -15.59 10.89
C GLY A 208 -1.26 -14.65 10.34
N ASN A 209 -1.67 -13.71 11.20
CA ASN A 209 -2.72 -12.73 10.83
C ASN A 209 -2.12 -11.48 10.19
N ARG A 210 -1.55 -11.64 8.99
CA ARG A 210 -0.93 -10.55 8.23
C ARG A 210 -0.98 -10.84 6.74
N ILE A 211 -0.77 -9.81 5.93
CA ILE A 211 -0.51 -9.95 4.49
C ILE A 211 0.97 -9.65 4.23
N VAL A 212 1.61 -10.48 3.43
CA VAL A 212 2.97 -10.25 2.95
C VAL A 212 2.93 -10.07 1.44
N GLU A 213 3.27 -8.87 0.99
CA GLU A 213 3.27 -8.49 -0.41
C GLU A 213 4.71 -8.44 -0.90
N SER A 214 5.10 -9.42 -1.72
CA SER A 214 6.47 -9.64 -2.17
C SER A 214 6.56 -9.55 -3.69
N PRO A 215 7.61 -8.94 -4.26
CA PRO A 215 7.77 -8.94 -5.72
C PRO A 215 7.92 -10.37 -6.25
N VAL A 216 7.38 -10.61 -7.45
CA VAL A 216 7.60 -11.86 -8.19
C VAL A 216 9.09 -12.03 -8.47
N ASP A 217 9.73 -10.94 -8.89
CA ASP A 217 11.16 -10.85 -9.15
C ASP A 217 11.74 -9.63 -8.43
N ALA A 218 12.63 -9.89 -7.47
CA ALA A 218 13.21 -8.85 -6.64
C ALA A 218 14.17 -7.94 -7.42
N GLU A 219 14.99 -8.49 -8.31
CA GLU A 219 15.94 -7.72 -9.13
C GLU A 219 15.19 -6.80 -10.09
N HIS A 220 14.23 -7.35 -10.83
CA HIS A 220 13.39 -6.56 -11.73
C HIS A 220 12.64 -5.44 -11.01
N THR A 221 12.19 -5.67 -9.78
CA THR A 221 11.40 -4.68 -9.04
C THR A 221 12.28 -3.67 -8.31
N GLU A 222 13.32 -4.13 -7.59
CA GLU A 222 14.14 -3.26 -6.74
C GLU A 222 15.22 -2.54 -7.54
N LEU A 223 16.02 -3.28 -8.32
CA LEU A 223 17.13 -2.71 -9.08
C LEU A 223 16.65 -2.04 -10.36
N LEU A 224 15.97 -2.80 -11.21
CA LEU A 224 15.61 -2.36 -12.55
C LEU A 224 14.32 -1.53 -12.60
N ARG A 225 13.54 -1.50 -11.53
CA ARG A 225 12.29 -0.73 -11.44
C ARG A 225 11.35 -1.01 -12.63
N ASN A 226 11.26 -2.29 -13.01
CA ASN A 226 10.42 -2.77 -14.09
C ASN A 226 8.94 -2.53 -13.82
N PRO A 227 8.23 -1.68 -14.59
CA PRO A 227 6.81 -1.38 -14.35
C PRO A 227 5.87 -2.53 -14.70
N ARG A 228 6.37 -3.58 -15.34
CA ARG A 228 5.64 -4.83 -15.63
C ARG A 228 5.88 -5.92 -14.59
N SER A 229 6.84 -5.73 -13.66
CA SER A 229 7.04 -6.67 -12.56
C SER A 229 5.83 -6.67 -11.63
N GLY A 230 5.29 -7.85 -11.35
CA GLY A 230 4.14 -8.05 -10.48
C GLY A 230 4.54 -8.35 -9.04
N PHE A 231 3.51 -8.52 -8.21
CA PHE A 231 3.65 -8.89 -6.80
C PHE A 231 2.77 -10.08 -6.47
N ILE A 232 3.22 -10.88 -5.51
CA ILE A 232 2.41 -11.92 -4.87
C ILE A 232 2.02 -11.40 -3.48
N ALA A 233 0.73 -11.36 -3.21
CA ALA A 233 0.17 -11.06 -1.90
C ALA A 233 -0.23 -12.38 -1.22
N TYR A 234 0.56 -12.81 -0.25
CA TYR A 234 0.25 -13.97 0.58
C TYR A 234 -0.72 -13.53 1.68
N VAL A 235 -1.89 -14.15 1.71
CA VAL A 235 -2.98 -13.82 2.64
C VAL A 235 -3.41 -15.07 3.43
N PRO A 236 -3.97 -14.93 4.66
CA PRO A 236 -4.50 -16.05 5.41
C PRO A 236 -5.64 -16.75 4.67
N LYS A 237 -5.74 -18.08 4.84
CA LYS A 237 -6.81 -18.86 4.25
C LYS A 237 -8.19 -18.40 4.74
N GLY A 238 -9.13 -18.28 3.80
CA GLY A 238 -10.48 -17.79 4.06
C GLY A 238 -10.63 -16.26 4.03
N SER A 239 -9.50 -15.50 3.96
CA SER A 239 -9.55 -14.03 3.94
C SER A 239 -10.27 -13.49 2.72
N VAL A 240 -10.08 -14.11 1.56
CA VAL A 240 -10.73 -13.66 0.30
C VAL A 240 -12.24 -13.81 0.41
N ALA A 241 -12.73 -14.97 0.83
CA ALA A 241 -14.17 -15.23 0.98
C ALA A 241 -14.81 -14.32 2.05
N ARG A 242 -14.15 -14.14 3.21
CA ARG A 242 -14.65 -13.22 4.25
C ARG A 242 -14.65 -11.78 3.79
N GLY A 243 -13.62 -11.35 3.07
CA GLY A 243 -13.54 -10.02 2.48
C GLY A 243 -14.62 -9.76 1.43
N GLU A 244 -14.96 -10.75 0.60
CA GLU A 244 -16.07 -10.70 -0.35
C GLU A 244 -17.41 -10.48 0.38
N GLU A 245 -17.67 -11.27 1.42
CA GLU A 245 -18.87 -11.13 2.24
C GLU A 245 -19.01 -9.71 2.81
N LEU A 246 -17.94 -9.21 3.45
CA LEU A 246 -17.92 -7.84 4.01
C LEU A 246 -18.09 -6.77 2.94
N ALA A 247 -17.44 -6.91 1.78
CA ALA A 247 -17.48 -5.91 0.74
C ALA A 247 -18.86 -5.81 0.06
N HIS A 248 -19.57 -6.93 -0.09
CA HIS A 248 -20.87 -6.98 -0.79
C HIS A 248 -22.08 -6.85 0.13
N PHE A 249 -22.01 -7.41 1.34
CA PHE A 249 -23.17 -7.49 2.23
C PHE A 249 -22.97 -6.69 3.52
N GLY A 250 -21.74 -6.34 3.87
CA GLY A 250 -21.41 -5.76 5.17
C GLY A 250 -21.52 -6.78 6.30
N ASP A 251 -21.61 -6.27 7.52
CA ASP A 251 -21.85 -7.05 8.74
C ASP A 251 -22.49 -6.13 9.79
N GLU A 252 -22.75 -6.60 11.04
CA GLU A 252 -23.28 -5.76 12.10
C GLU A 252 -22.38 -4.51 12.32
N GLY A 253 -22.90 -3.35 11.94
CA GLY A 253 -22.19 -2.07 11.99
C GLY A 253 -21.23 -1.79 10.84
N VAL A 254 -21.01 -2.73 9.91
CA VAL A 254 -20.14 -2.55 8.73
C VAL A 254 -20.97 -2.29 7.48
N THR A 255 -20.81 -1.13 6.87
CA THR A 255 -21.48 -0.79 5.61
C THR A 255 -20.80 -1.49 4.44
N ALA A 256 -21.57 -2.16 3.56
CA ALA A 256 -21.04 -2.78 2.34
C ALA A 256 -20.36 -1.74 1.43
N CYS A 257 -19.20 -2.10 0.90
CA CYS A 257 -18.41 -1.22 0.01
C CYS A 257 -19.14 -0.95 -1.32
N THR A 258 -19.95 -1.91 -1.78
CA THR A 258 -20.72 -1.84 -3.03
C THR A 258 -21.74 -0.71 -3.04
N VAL A 259 -22.22 -0.26 -1.88
CA VAL A 259 -23.18 0.86 -1.78
C VAL A 259 -22.67 2.14 -2.44
N CYS A 260 -21.35 2.42 -2.33
CA CYS A 260 -20.74 3.63 -2.87
C CYS A 260 -19.76 3.34 -4.01
N HIS A 261 -19.03 2.20 -3.96
CA HIS A 261 -18.01 1.85 -4.96
C HIS A 261 -18.56 1.06 -6.16
N GLY A 262 -19.91 0.93 -6.27
CA GLY A 262 -20.59 0.21 -7.33
C GLY A 262 -20.66 -1.30 -7.09
N GLU A 263 -21.65 -1.96 -7.69
CA GLU A 263 -21.95 -3.38 -7.48
C GLU A 263 -20.74 -4.30 -7.69
N ASN A 264 -19.91 -3.97 -8.68
CA ASN A 264 -18.69 -4.71 -9.00
C ASN A 264 -17.43 -4.10 -8.38
N LEU A 265 -17.53 -3.07 -7.54
CA LEU A 265 -16.40 -2.35 -6.94
C LEU A 265 -15.50 -1.65 -7.99
N ASP A 266 -16.03 -1.40 -9.18
CA ASP A 266 -15.35 -0.70 -10.29
C ASP A 266 -15.26 0.81 -10.08
N GLY A 267 -15.89 1.31 -9.02
CA GLY A 267 -16.07 2.73 -8.78
C GLY A 267 -17.36 3.28 -9.40
N LEU A 268 -17.70 4.50 -9.08
CA LEU A 268 -18.88 5.18 -9.62
C LEU A 268 -18.60 6.69 -9.72
N SER A 269 -18.51 7.21 -10.94
CA SER A 269 -18.21 8.63 -11.17
C SER A 269 -16.89 9.04 -10.49
N LEU A 270 -16.95 9.86 -9.43
CA LEU A 270 -15.79 10.33 -8.68
C LEU A 270 -15.31 9.34 -7.60
N VAL A 271 -16.09 8.30 -7.31
CA VAL A 271 -15.70 7.27 -6.34
C VAL A 271 -14.75 6.29 -7.02
N PRO A 272 -13.53 6.07 -6.48
CA PRO A 272 -12.53 5.25 -7.17
C PRO A 272 -12.87 3.77 -7.16
N SER A 273 -12.41 3.05 -8.19
CA SER A 273 -12.36 1.58 -8.19
C SER A 273 -11.46 1.07 -7.06
N LEU A 274 -11.91 0.00 -6.41
CA LEU A 274 -11.17 -0.70 -5.36
C LEU A 274 -10.41 -1.93 -5.88
N ARG A 275 -10.69 -2.36 -7.11
CA ARG A 275 -10.22 -3.62 -7.69
C ARG A 275 -8.72 -3.63 -7.97
N GLY A 276 -8.07 -4.75 -7.64
CA GLY A 276 -6.69 -5.04 -8.02
C GLY A 276 -5.63 -4.11 -7.43
N ARG A 277 -5.97 -3.36 -6.39
CA ARG A 277 -5.01 -2.47 -5.71
C ARG A 277 -4.23 -3.24 -4.66
N SER A 278 -3.00 -2.80 -4.39
CA SER A 278 -2.14 -3.36 -3.35
C SER A 278 -2.91 -3.53 -2.02
N PRO A 279 -2.94 -4.73 -1.42
CA PRO A 279 -3.63 -4.94 -0.15
C PRO A 279 -3.00 -4.12 0.98
N SER A 280 -1.67 -3.97 1.02
CA SER A 280 -1.04 -3.08 1.99
C SER A 280 -1.47 -1.63 1.81
N TYR A 281 -1.63 -1.17 0.56
CA TYR A 281 -2.15 0.17 0.30
C TYR A 281 -3.59 0.33 0.78
N ILE A 282 -4.47 -0.63 0.47
CA ILE A 282 -5.88 -0.60 0.93
C ILE A 282 -5.93 -0.53 2.45
N ALA A 283 -5.22 -1.42 3.14
CA ALA A 283 -5.18 -1.45 4.60
C ALA A 283 -4.74 -0.10 5.20
N ARG A 284 -3.66 0.48 4.66
CA ARG A 284 -3.20 1.81 5.10
C ARG A 284 -4.24 2.90 4.87
N GLN A 285 -4.96 2.89 3.76
CA GLN A 285 -5.98 3.92 3.50
C GLN A 285 -7.15 3.83 4.46
N LEU A 286 -7.62 2.61 4.78
CA LEU A 286 -8.69 2.41 5.75
C LEU A 286 -8.23 2.83 7.15
N ALA A 287 -7.01 2.44 7.56
CA ALA A 287 -6.41 2.87 8.82
C ALA A 287 -6.23 4.40 8.90
N ASP A 288 -5.66 5.02 7.86
CA ASP A 288 -5.44 6.48 7.81
C ASP A 288 -6.76 7.27 7.93
N MET A 289 -7.86 6.76 7.34
CA MET A 289 -9.18 7.37 7.48
C MET A 289 -9.76 7.16 8.88
N LYS A 290 -9.65 5.94 9.44
CA LYS A 290 -10.16 5.61 10.78
C LYS A 290 -9.45 6.44 11.86
N ASP A 291 -8.14 6.63 11.75
CA ASP A 291 -7.32 7.42 12.67
C ASP A 291 -7.38 8.94 12.40
N GLY A 292 -8.23 9.39 11.46
CA GLY A 292 -8.35 10.80 11.09
C GLY A 292 -7.07 11.42 10.51
N LYS A 293 -6.12 10.60 10.04
CA LYS A 293 -4.92 11.05 9.33
C LYS A 293 -5.21 11.40 7.89
N ARG A 294 -6.18 10.73 7.28
CA ARG A 294 -6.76 11.08 6.01
C ARG A 294 -8.14 11.68 6.26
N ARG A 295 -8.27 13.00 6.05
CA ARG A 295 -9.46 13.80 6.38
C ARG A 295 -9.80 14.84 5.31
N GLY A 296 -9.49 14.53 4.03
CA GLY A 296 -9.79 15.39 2.89
C GLY A 296 -11.29 15.51 2.61
N ALA A 297 -11.63 16.27 1.57
CA ALA A 297 -12.99 16.71 1.29
C ALA A 297 -14.04 15.58 1.22
N TRP A 298 -13.65 14.39 0.74
CA TRP A 298 -14.58 13.25 0.60
C TRP A 298 -14.41 12.19 1.68
N THR A 299 -13.45 12.35 2.57
CA THR A 299 -13.24 11.40 3.68
C THR A 299 -14.44 11.31 4.64
N PRO A 300 -15.22 12.40 4.91
CA PRO A 300 -16.40 12.29 5.75
C PRO A 300 -17.42 11.24 5.30
N LEU A 301 -17.45 10.89 4.00
CA LEU A 301 -18.30 9.81 3.49
C LEU A 301 -17.79 8.43 3.92
N MET A 302 -16.46 8.27 4.05
CA MET A 302 -15.82 7.02 4.46
C MET A 302 -15.69 6.89 5.98
N THR A 303 -15.68 7.99 6.72
CA THR A 303 -15.45 7.99 8.17
C THR A 303 -16.41 7.04 8.92
N PRO A 304 -17.75 7.06 8.70
CA PRO A 304 -18.66 6.14 9.36
C PRO A 304 -18.44 4.68 8.93
N VAL A 305 -17.99 4.44 7.68
CA VAL A 305 -17.71 3.09 7.17
C VAL A 305 -16.50 2.48 7.88
N VAL A 306 -15.40 3.23 8.00
CA VAL A 306 -14.17 2.72 8.62
C VAL A 306 -14.23 2.67 10.14
N ALA A 307 -15.15 3.40 10.77
CA ALA A 307 -15.23 3.48 12.24
C ALA A 307 -15.46 2.11 12.89
N SER A 308 -16.27 1.26 12.28
CA SER A 308 -16.60 -0.09 12.79
C SER A 308 -15.57 -1.17 12.41
N LEU A 309 -14.67 -0.94 11.44
CA LEU A 309 -13.75 -1.96 10.97
C LEU A 309 -12.67 -2.27 12.02
N GLY A 310 -12.47 -3.55 12.35
CA GLY A 310 -11.32 -4.06 13.09
C GLY A 310 -10.13 -4.37 12.18
N GLY A 311 -9.00 -4.79 12.76
CA GLY A 311 -7.82 -5.19 12.00
C GLY A 311 -8.08 -6.38 11.07
N ASP A 312 -8.85 -7.36 11.55
CA ASP A 312 -9.24 -8.53 10.75
C ASP A 312 -10.15 -8.16 9.58
N ASP A 313 -11.11 -7.25 9.77
CA ASP A 313 -11.98 -6.78 8.69
C ASP A 313 -11.17 -6.09 7.61
N ILE A 314 -10.24 -5.22 8.01
CA ILE A 314 -9.35 -4.50 7.10
C ILE A 314 -8.45 -5.48 6.33
N LEU A 315 -7.92 -6.51 6.99
CA LEU A 315 -7.10 -7.55 6.37
C LEU A 315 -7.92 -8.32 5.32
N ASN A 316 -9.11 -8.80 5.69
CA ASN A 316 -9.98 -9.58 4.82
C ASN A 316 -10.44 -8.75 3.61
N LEU A 317 -10.89 -7.52 3.83
CA LEU A 317 -11.24 -6.59 2.76
C LEU A 317 -10.05 -6.32 1.82
N ALA A 318 -8.86 -6.09 2.36
CA ALA A 318 -7.67 -5.86 1.58
C ALA A 318 -7.28 -7.07 0.72
N ALA A 319 -7.39 -8.29 1.26
CA ALA A 319 -7.16 -9.54 0.54
C ALA A 319 -8.13 -9.71 -0.63
N TYR A 320 -9.44 -9.54 -0.38
CA TYR A 320 -10.47 -9.67 -1.40
C TYR A 320 -10.32 -8.62 -2.51
N LEU A 321 -10.24 -7.34 -2.14
CA LEU A 321 -10.15 -6.25 -3.13
C LEU A 321 -8.91 -6.37 -4.03
N ALA A 322 -7.80 -6.86 -3.48
CA ALA A 322 -6.58 -7.12 -4.24
C ALA A 322 -6.72 -8.32 -5.20
N SER A 323 -7.54 -9.33 -4.86
CA SER A 323 -7.77 -10.51 -5.70
C SER A 323 -8.64 -10.23 -6.93
N LEU A 324 -9.35 -9.11 -6.94
CA LEU A 324 -10.22 -8.73 -8.04
C LEU A 324 -9.40 -8.24 -9.23
N GLU A 325 -9.69 -8.77 -10.43
CA GLU A 325 -9.09 -8.24 -11.64
C GLU A 325 -9.51 -6.78 -11.87
N PRO A 326 -8.56 -5.89 -12.19
CA PRO A 326 -8.89 -4.54 -12.63
C PRO A 326 -9.81 -4.58 -13.86
N ARG A 327 -10.72 -3.63 -13.92
CA ARG A 327 -11.56 -3.42 -15.12
C ARG A 327 -11.25 -2.06 -15.72
N PRO A 328 -11.34 -1.96 -17.08
CA PRO A 328 -11.07 -0.71 -17.78
C PRO A 328 -12.09 0.39 -17.47
#